data_3f41fe72b412318a5b56886a59ad7452
#
_entry.id   3f41fe72b412318a5b56886a59ad7452
#
_cell.length_a   1.000
_cell.length_b   1.000
_cell.length_c   1.000
_cell.angle_alpha   90.00
_cell.angle_beta   90.00
_cell.angle_gamma   90.00
#
_symmetry.space_group_name_H-M   'P 1'
#
loop_
_entity.id
_entity.type
_entity.pdbx_description
1 polymer ?
#
loop_
_entity_poly.entity_id
_entity_poly.type
_entity_poly.pdbx_seq_one_letter_code
_entity_poly.pdbx_strand_id
1 'polypeptide(L)'
;MKPIPNPGVIRWLADADEDRVFLSVTTLAELRYGTERLAPGARKSRLETWLREELPLRFEGRLIIIETSVADAWGRLMNRCRAVGRPIGVMDAFFAATAEVHALTLVTRNVSDFAASDIPLLNPWN
;
A
#
# COMPACT_ATOMS: atom_id res chain seq x y z
N MET A 1 11.23 7.38 7.45
CA MET A 1 10.61 6.73 8.61
C MET A 1 10.55 7.70 9.77
N LYS A 2 9.41 7.81 10.40
CA LYS A 2 9.24 8.72 11.53
C LYS A 2 9.88 8.14 12.78
N PRO A 3 10.55 8.97 13.59
CA PRO A 3 11.13 8.48 14.85
C PRO A 3 10.05 8.10 15.88
N ILE A 4 8.88 8.75 15.83
CA ILE A 4 7.76 8.45 16.73
C ILE A 4 6.59 7.95 15.89
N PRO A 5 6.17 6.68 16.05
CA PRO A 5 5.04 6.14 15.30
C PRO A 5 3.72 6.83 15.66
N ASN A 6 2.80 6.91 14.71
CA ASN A 6 1.48 7.47 14.94
C ASN A 6 0.66 6.57 15.87
N PRO A 7 0.05 7.12 16.95
CA PRO A 7 -0.71 6.31 17.91
C PRO A 7 -1.88 5.55 17.30
N GLY A 8 -2.56 6.14 16.30
CA GLY A 8 -3.68 5.47 15.63
C GLY A 8 -3.23 4.24 14.86
N VAL A 9 -2.09 4.34 14.18
CA VAL A 9 -1.49 3.21 13.45
C VAL A 9 -1.07 2.12 14.42
N ILE A 10 -0.44 2.48 15.55
CA ILE A 10 -0.03 1.51 16.56
C ILE A 10 -1.24 0.75 17.09
N ARG A 11 -2.33 1.45 17.44
CA ARG A 11 -3.55 0.81 17.93
C ARG A 11 -4.14 -0.12 16.88
N TRP A 12 -4.20 0.33 15.63
CA TRP A 12 -4.73 -0.49 14.55
C TRP A 12 -3.92 -1.77 14.36
N LEU A 13 -2.59 -1.66 14.35
CA LEU A 13 -1.71 -2.82 14.20
C LEU A 13 -1.84 -3.80 15.37
N ALA A 14 -1.99 -3.28 16.59
CA ALA A 14 -2.15 -4.10 17.79
C ALA A 14 -3.46 -4.89 17.77
N ASP A 15 -4.53 -4.29 17.24
CA ASP A 15 -5.85 -4.89 17.22
C ASP A 15 -6.10 -5.73 15.96
N ALA A 16 -5.33 -5.52 14.90
CA ALA A 16 -5.51 -6.21 13.64
C ALA A 16 -5.05 -7.66 13.75
N ASP A 17 -5.83 -8.56 13.12
CA ASP A 17 -5.41 -9.94 12.93
C ASP A 17 -4.37 -9.94 11.81
N GLU A 18 -3.11 -10.22 12.14
CA GLU A 18 -2.00 -10.19 11.20
C GLU A 18 -2.24 -11.11 9.99
N ASP A 19 -2.92 -12.23 10.20
CA ASP A 19 -3.22 -13.17 9.12
C ASP A 19 -4.18 -12.59 8.08
N ARG A 20 -4.85 -11.49 8.41
CA ARG A 20 -5.77 -10.79 7.51
C ARG A 20 -5.18 -9.51 6.92
N VAL A 21 -3.92 -9.22 7.21
CA VAL A 21 -3.20 -8.06 6.66
C VAL A 21 -2.39 -8.51 5.46
N PHE A 22 -2.65 -7.88 4.31
CA PHE A 22 -2.02 -8.19 3.04
C PHE A 22 -1.10 -7.06 2.61
N LEU A 23 -0.06 -7.40 1.87
CA LEU A 23 0.89 -6.45 1.33
C LEU A 23 0.84 -6.52 -0.20
N SER A 24 0.68 -5.37 -0.85
CA SER A 24 0.74 -5.27 -2.31
C SER A 24 2.19 -5.17 -2.79
N VAL A 25 2.48 -5.76 -3.95
CA VAL A 25 3.79 -5.55 -4.60
C VAL A 25 4.03 -4.09 -4.92
N THR A 26 2.98 -3.28 -5.08
CA THR A 26 3.10 -1.83 -5.26
C THR A 26 3.73 -1.19 -4.02
N THR A 27 3.34 -1.65 -2.82
CA THR A 27 3.97 -1.20 -1.57
C THR A 27 5.45 -1.57 -1.53
N LEU A 28 5.79 -2.81 -1.96
CA LEU A 28 7.19 -3.22 -2.03
C LEU A 28 8.00 -2.29 -2.95
N ALA A 29 7.41 -1.94 -4.10
CA ALA A 29 8.06 -1.04 -5.05
C ALA A 29 8.35 0.32 -4.41
N GLU A 30 7.37 0.88 -3.69
CA GLU A 30 7.54 2.17 -3.01
C GLU A 30 8.55 2.10 -1.87
N LEU A 31 8.52 1.02 -1.10
CA LEU A 31 9.49 0.83 0.00
C LEU A 31 10.91 0.69 -0.56
N ARG A 32 11.08 -0.04 -1.65
CA ARG A 32 12.38 -0.18 -2.29
C ARG A 32 12.88 1.16 -2.82
N TYR A 33 12.03 1.90 -3.51
CA TYR A 33 12.38 3.22 -4.03
C TYR A 33 12.78 4.16 -2.89
N GLY A 34 11.99 4.20 -1.81
CA GLY A 34 12.30 5.03 -0.65
C GLY A 34 13.62 4.65 0.01
N THR A 35 13.94 3.36 0.08
CA THR A 35 15.19 2.87 0.66
C THR A 35 16.38 3.26 -0.23
N GLU A 36 16.25 3.14 -1.55
CA GLU A 36 17.30 3.51 -2.49
C GLU A 36 17.66 5.00 -2.41
N ARG A 37 16.69 5.85 -2.06
CA ARG A 37 16.91 7.30 -1.96
C ARG A 37 17.65 7.71 -0.70
N LEU A 38 17.81 6.83 0.27
CA LEU A 38 18.54 7.15 1.50
C LEU A 38 20.03 7.28 1.22
N ALA A 39 20.67 8.15 2.00
CA ALA A 39 22.14 8.27 1.96
C ALA A 39 22.77 6.96 2.44
N PRO A 40 23.92 6.56 1.87
CA PRO A 40 24.63 5.37 2.34
C PRO A 40 24.91 5.44 3.84
N GLY A 41 24.73 4.32 4.54
CA GLY A 41 24.94 4.26 5.96
C GLY A 41 24.19 3.10 6.62
N ALA A 42 24.27 3.05 7.94
CA ALA A 42 23.70 1.97 8.73
C ALA A 42 22.18 1.87 8.58
N ARG A 43 21.49 3.00 8.53
CA ARG A 43 20.02 3.02 8.37
C ARG A 43 19.60 2.40 7.06
N LYS A 44 20.24 2.79 5.96
CA LYS A 44 19.96 2.25 4.64
C LYS A 44 20.22 0.74 4.61
N SER A 45 21.35 0.31 5.15
CA SER A 45 21.71 -1.10 5.20
C SER A 45 20.70 -1.94 5.98
N ARG A 46 20.22 -1.43 7.12
CA ARG A 46 19.20 -2.12 7.92
C ARG A 46 17.89 -2.25 7.15
N LEU A 47 17.46 -1.20 6.46
CA LEU A 47 16.22 -1.24 5.68
C LEU A 47 16.34 -2.17 4.48
N GLU A 48 17.49 -2.19 3.81
CA GLU A 48 17.73 -3.12 2.71
C GLU A 48 17.66 -4.57 3.17
N THR A 49 18.25 -4.88 4.32
CA THR A 49 18.21 -6.22 4.91
C THR A 49 16.78 -6.59 5.29
N TRP A 50 16.05 -5.67 5.90
CA TRP A 50 14.65 -5.89 6.28
C TRP A 50 13.77 -6.18 5.06
N LEU A 51 13.91 -5.39 4.00
CA LEU A 51 13.15 -5.60 2.76
C LEU A 51 13.45 -6.93 2.10
N ARG A 52 14.72 -7.34 2.11
CA ARG A 52 15.16 -8.56 1.43
C ARG A 52 14.86 -9.82 2.21
N GLU A 53 15.02 -9.78 3.55
CA GLU A 53 15.00 -10.98 4.37
C GLU A 53 13.79 -11.10 5.28
N GLU A 54 13.38 -10.03 5.96
CA GLU A 54 12.33 -10.11 6.97
C GLU A 54 10.93 -9.92 6.40
N LEU A 55 10.73 -8.92 5.54
CA LEU A 55 9.42 -8.59 5.02
C LEU A 55 8.79 -9.75 4.22
N PRO A 56 9.52 -10.43 3.31
CA PRO A 56 8.96 -11.55 2.56
C PRO A 56 8.50 -12.70 3.46
N LEU A 57 9.25 -12.97 4.53
CA LEU A 57 8.88 -14.03 5.48
C LEU A 57 7.62 -13.65 6.26
N ARG A 58 7.54 -12.41 6.70
CA ARG A 58 6.40 -11.93 7.49
C ARG A 58 5.09 -11.97 6.70
N PHE A 59 5.14 -11.70 5.41
CA PHE A 59 3.97 -11.69 4.55
C PHE A 59 3.90 -12.87 3.60
N GLU A 60 4.56 -13.97 3.95
CA GLU A 60 4.51 -15.18 3.14
C GLU A 60 3.07 -15.64 2.95
N GLY A 61 2.66 -15.84 1.69
CA GLY A 61 1.29 -16.18 1.34
C GLY A 61 0.31 -15.02 1.38
N ARG A 62 0.75 -13.82 1.78
CA ARG A 62 -0.11 -12.63 1.87
C ARG A 62 0.42 -11.45 1.06
N LEU A 63 1.33 -11.73 0.13
CA LEU A 63 1.82 -10.75 -0.82
C LEU A 63 0.97 -10.83 -2.08
N ILE A 64 0.35 -9.72 -2.46
CA ILE A 64 -0.55 -9.67 -3.61
C ILE A 64 0.20 -9.11 -4.81
N ILE A 65 0.26 -9.90 -5.87
CA ILE A 65 0.90 -9.50 -7.12
C ILE A 65 -0.09 -8.80 -8.04
N ILE A 66 0.44 -8.10 -9.05
CA ILE A 66 -0.40 -7.46 -10.08
C ILE A 66 -0.65 -8.48 -11.18
N GLU A 67 -1.83 -9.08 -11.14
CA GLU A 67 -2.29 -10.03 -12.15
C GLU A 67 -3.07 -9.31 -13.24
N THR A 68 -3.49 -10.06 -14.27
CA THR A 68 -4.28 -9.53 -15.37
C THR A 68 -5.55 -8.83 -14.88
N SER A 69 -6.23 -9.42 -13.89
CA SER A 69 -7.44 -8.85 -13.31
C SER A 69 -7.19 -7.48 -12.67
N VAL A 70 -6.06 -7.31 -12.00
CA VAL A 70 -5.69 -6.04 -11.39
C VAL A 70 -5.35 -5.01 -12.47
N ALA A 71 -4.63 -5.42 -13.51
CA ALA A 71 -4.28 -4.52 -14.62
C ALA A 71 -5.54 -4.02 -15.32
N ASP A 72 -6.50 -4.90 -15.57
CA ASP A 72 -7.78 -4.55 -16.18
C ASP A 72 -8.58 -3.59 -15.29
N ALA A 73 -8.67 -3.89 -14.00
CA ALA A 73 -9.34 -3.02 -13.03
C ALA A 73 -8.66 -1.65 -12.95
N TRP A 74 -7.34 -1.61 -13.04
CA TRP A 74 -6.57 -0.36 -13.07
C TRP A 74 -7.01 0.56 -14.19
N GLY A 75 -7.12 0.01 -15.40
CA GLY A 75 -7.53 0.78 -16.58
C GLY A 75 -8.94 1.36 -16.42
N ARG A 76 -9.88 0.52 -15.95
CA ARG A 76 -11.26 0.96 -15.73
C ARG A 76 -11.36 2.02 -14.64
N LEU A 77 -10.60 1.84 -13.56
CA LEU A 77 -10.60 2.76 -12.44
C LEU A 77 -10.01 4.11 -12.81
N MET A 78 -8.90 4.12 -13.56
CA MET A 78 -8.28 5.34 -14.05
C MET A 78 -9.27 6.15 -14.88
N ASN A 79 -9.96 5.49 -15.79
CA ASN A 79 -10.95 6.15 -16.63
C ASN A 79 -12.15 6.66 -15.84
N ARG A 80 -12.64 5.87 -14.89
CA ARG A 80 -13.77 6.25 -14.04
C ARG A 80 -13.46 7.51 -13.22
N CYS A 81 -12.28 7.57 -12.63
CA CYS A 81 -11.87 8.75 -11.83
C CYS A 81 -11.70 9.98 -12.72
N ARG A 82 -11.13 9.80 -13.90
CA ARG A 82 -10.97 10.89 -14.86
C ARG A 82 -12.31 11.42 -15.32
N ALA A 83 -13.26 10.53 -15.58
CA ALA A 83 -14.57 10.90 -16.09
C ALA A 83 -15.36 11.78 -15.12
N VAL A 84 -15.17 11.60 -13.81
CA VAL A 84 -15.83 12.45 -12.80
C VAL A 84 -14.99 13.65 -12.41
N GLY A 85 -13.92 13.95 -13.14
CA GLY A 85 -13.08 15.12 -12.88
C GLY A 85 -12.17 14.99 -11.66
N ARG A 86 -11.93 13.78 -11.20
CA ARG A 86 -11.07 13.51 -10.03
C ARG A 86 -10.02 12.45 -10.38
N PRO A 87 -9.05 12.79 -11.25
CA PRO A 87 -8.03 11.83 -11.66
C PRO A 87 -7.22 11.33 -10.48
N ILE A 88 -6.82 10.08 -10.56
CA ILE A 88 -6.03 9.41 -9.55
C ILE A 88 -4.62 9.14 -10.11
N GLY A 89 -3.61 9.18 -9.25
CA GLY A 89 -2.23 8.89 -9.66
C GLY A 89 -2.05 7.44 -10.07
N VAL A 90 -1.04 7.18 -10.91
CA VAL A 90 -0.77 5.84 -11.46
C VAL A 90 -0.57 4.80 -10.36
N MET A 91 0.27 5.09 -9.37
CA MET A 91 0.55 4.16 -8.27
C MET A 91 -0.68 3.98 -7.38
N ASP A 92 -1.36 5.08 -7.05
CA ASP A 92 -2.58 5.01 -6.23
C ASP A 92 -3.65 4.16 -6.91
N ALA A 93 -3.76 4.24 -8.22
CA ALA A 93 -4.70 3.42 -8.97
C ALA A 93 -4.37 1.93 -8.87
N PHE A 94 -3.09 1.54 -8.78
CA PHE A 94 -2.71 0.15 -8.56
C PHE A 94 -3.11 -0.32 -7.16
N PHE A 95 -2.97 0.51 -6.14
CA PHE A 95 -3.45 0.19 -4.80
C PHE A 95 -4.96 -0.01 -4.79
N ALA A 96 -5.69 0.91 -5.40
CA ALA A 96 -7.15 0.84 -5.45
C ALA A 96 -7.64 -0.36 -6.25
N ALA A 97 -7.03 -0.64 -7.40
CA ALA A 97 -7.38 -1.79 -8.24
C ALA A 97 -7.12 -3.12 -7.52
N THR A 98 -6.00 -3.21 -6.80
CA THR A 98 -5.69 -4.40 -6.01
C THR A 98 -6.76 -4.64 -4.95
N ALA A 99 -7.14 -3.59 -4.23
CA ALA A 99 -8.18 -3.69 -3.20
C ALA A 99 -9.53 -4.08 -3.81
N GLU A 100 -9.88 -3.51 -4.95
CA GLU A 100 -11.14 -3.82 -5.63
C GLU A 100 -11.22 -5.28 -6.05
N VAL A 101 -10.18 -5.77 -6.73
CA VAL A 101 -10.16 -7.15 -7.25
C VAL A 101 -10.21 -8.18 -6.13
N HIS A 102 -9.52 -7.93 -5.03
CA HIS A 102 -9.43 -8.87 -3.91
C HIS A 102 -10.45 -8.59 -2.80
N ALA A 103 -11.37 -7.64 -3.02
CA ALA A 103 -12.41 -7.26 -2.06
C ALA A 103 -11.82 -6.91 -0.68
N LEU A 104 -10.76 -6.10 -0.69
CA LEU A 104 -10.05 -5.68 0.50
C LEU A 104 -10.32 -4.22 0.83
N THR A 105 -10.11 -3.87 2.09
CA THR A 105 -10.09 -2.48 2.54
C THR A 105 -8.67 -1.95 2.37
N LEU A 106 -8.53 -0.79 1.72
CA LEU A 106 -7.24 -0.13 1.58
C LEU A 106 -6.95 0.68 2.84
N VAL A 107 -5.84 0.37 3.50
CA VAL A 107 -5.36 1.11 4.67
C VAL A 107 -4.44 2.22 4.18
N THR A 108 -4.87 3.46 4.31
CA THR A 108 -4.12 4.60 3.79
C THR A 108 -4.35 5.84 4.64
N ARG A 109 -3.33 6.69 4.68
CA ARG A 109 -3.40 8.03 5.27
C ARG A 109 -4.13 9.00 4.35
N ASN A 110 -4.06 8.80 3.04
CA ASN A 110 -4.49 9.74 2.03
C ASN A 110 -5.87 9.39 1.47
N VAL A 111 -6.87 9.29 2.35
CA VAL A 111 -8.22 8.87 1.95
C VAL A 111 -8.84 9.76 0.88
N SER A 112 -8.54 11.07 0.88
CA SER A 112 -9.07 11.99 -0.12
C SER A 112 -8.60 11.66 -1.54
N ASP A 113 -7.37 11.15 -1.68
CA ASP A 113 -6.81 10.78 -2.99
C ASP A 113 -7.54 9.60 -3.61
N PHE A 114 -8.21 8.79 -2.79
CA PHE A 114 -8.92 7.59 -3.21
C PHE A 114 -10.44 7.74 -3.23
N ALA A 115 -10.96 8.90 -2.91
CA ALA A 115 -12.41 9.10 -2.75
C ALA A 115 -13.21 8.73 -4.01
N ALA A 116 -12.68 9.03 -5.20
CA ALA A 116 -13.36 8.73 -6.46
C ALA A 116 -13.22 7.27 -6.90
N SER A 117 -12.39 6.48 -6.22
CA SER A 117 -12.16 5.07 -6.56
C SER A 117 -13.31 4.15 -6.10
N ASP A 118 -14.09 4.60 -5.13
CA ASP A 118 -15.26 3.89 -4.61
C ASP A 118 -14.92 2.54 -3.96
N ILE A 119 -13.75 2.46 -3.32
CA ILE A 119 -13.33 1.27 -2.57
C ILE A 119 -13.37 1.56 -1.06
N PRO A 120 -13.51 0.52 -0.22
CA PRO A 120 -13.44 0.71 1.24
C PRO A 120 -12.07 1.24 1.66
N LEU A 121 -12.07 2.28 2.48
CA LEU A 121 -10.86 2.93 2.95
C LEU A 121 -10.83 2.93 4.47
N LEU A 122 -9.63 2.82 5.03
CA LEU A 122 -9.41 2.93 6.48
C LEU A 122 -8.19 3.81 6.71
N ASN A 123 -8.36 4.85 7.51
CA ASN A 123 -7.27 5.72 7.92
C ASN A 123 -7.02 5.53 9.42
N PRO A 124 -6.02 4.73 9.83
CA PRO A 124 -5.68 4.55 11.24
C PRO A 124 -4.80 5.67 11.81
N TRP A 125 -4.36 6.62 10.98
CA TRP A 125 -3.55 7.75 11.45
C TRP A 125 -4.38 8.74 12.24
N ASN A 126 -3.80 9.30 13.27
CA ASN A 126 -4.40 10.36 14.07
C ASN A 126 -3.95 11.73 13.57
#